data_852bf0a852efc74bbbc6984625610bc2
#
_entry.id   852bf0a852efc74bbbc6984625610bc2
#
_cell.length_a   1.000
_cell.length_b   1.000
_cell.length_c   1.000
_cell.angle_alpha   90.00
_cell.angle_beta   90.00
_cell.angle_gamma   90.00
#
_symmetry.space_group_name_H-M   'P 1'
#
loop_
_entity.id
_entity.type
_entity.pdbx_description
1 polymer ?
#
loop_
_entity_poly.entity_id
_entity_poly.type
_entity_poly.pdbx_seq_one_letter_code
_entity_poly.pdbx_strand_id
1 'polypeptide(L)'
;MKDKIIESSIRLFERRGFAETSIQDIVETLGVTKGTFYYYFSSKEELLMDIHLSYIDGLIARQEEILRDSSAAASTKIHRIISLLIHDIQCQGQSAKVFFREMKALSEDKLSQIVPKRDLFRLNMEQVVKDGIENGELRPELDPAIVTFGILGMANWCYQWFQPGGRLTEEDVSEMFVDMLLTGIAVK
;
A
#
# COMPACT_ATOMS: atom_id res chain seq x y z
N MET A 1 6.35 -1.86 -23.79
CA MET A 1 6.90 -3.20 -23.48
C MET A 1 7.31 -3.28 -22.00
N LYS A 2 7.94 -2.25 -21.43
CA LYS A 2 8.29 -2.20 -20.00
C LYS A 2 7.07 -2.55 -19.14
N ASP A 3 5.95 -1.88 -19.35
CA ASP A 3 4.72 -2.06 -18.56
C ASP A 3 4.16 -3.49 -18.68
N LYS A 4 4.23 -4.10 -19.86
CA LYS A 4 3.80 -5.50 -20.06
C LYS A 4 4.68 -6.49 -19.27
N ILE A 5 5.99 -6.21 -19.16
CA ILE A 5 6.89 -7.02 -18.33
C ILE A 5 6.51 -6.86 -16.86
N ILE A 6 6.28 -5.63 -16.39
CA ILE A 6 5.85 -5.35 -15.01
C ILE A 6 4.54 -6.08 -14.69
N GLU A 7 3.49 -5.89 -15.50
CA GLU A 7 2.17 -6.52 -15.28
C GLU A 7 2.24 -8.04 -15.28
N SER A 8 2.97 -8.64 -16.23
CA SER A 8 3.15 -10.09 -16.29
C SER A 8 3.88 -10.61 -15.05
N SER A 9 4.90 -9.87 -14.60
CA SER A 9 5.70 -10.24 -13.44
C SER A 9 4.90 -10.12 -12.15
N ILE A 10 4.08 -9.07 -11.98
CA ILE A 10 3.17 -8.94 -10.84
C ILE A 10 2.25 -10.17 -10.74
N ARG A 11 1.64 -10.59 -11.86
CA ARG A 11 0.77 -11.79 -11.90
C ARG A 11 1.54 -13.08 -11.53
N LEU A 12 2.76 -13.24 -12.01
CA LEU A 12 3.58 -14.40 -11.68
C LEU A 12 4.06 -14.39 -10.22
N PHE A 13 4.52 -13.26 -9.72
CA PHE A 13 4.95 -13.11 -8.33
C PHE A 13 3.79 -13.28 -7.35
N GLU A 14 2.60 -12.77 -7.67
CA GLU A 14 1.40 -12.98 -6.84
C GLU A 14 1.03 -14.44 -6.75
N ARG A 15 1.09 -15.19 -7.85
CA ARG A 15 0.66 -16.59 -7.93
C ARG A 15 1.68 -17.60 -7.40
N ARG A 16 2.95 -17.42 -7.69
CA ARG A 16 4.03 -18.40 -7.43
C ARG A 16 5.05 -17.90 -6.41
N GLY A 17 5.08 -16.59 -6.14
CA GLY A 17 6.13 -15.94 -5.37
C GLY A 17 7.29 -15.48 -6.25
N PHE A 18 8.06 -14.54 -5.73
CA PHE A 18 9.24 -14.00 -6.41
C PHE A 18 10.34 -15.06 -6.58
N ALA A 19 10.62 -15.85 -5.54
CA ALA A 19 11.69 -16.84 -5.58
C ALA A 19 11.47 -17.88 -6.68
N GLU A 20 10.24 -18.39 -6.81
CA GLU A 20 9.88 -19.47 -7.73
C GLU A 20 9.61 -18.98 -9.16
N THR A 21 9.68 -17.68 -9.42
CA THR A 21 9.49 -17.11 -10.76
C THR A 21 10.84 -16.76 -11.38
N SER A 22 11.13 -17.33 -12.54
CA SER A 22 12.34 -17.03 -13.30
C SER A 22 12.12 -15.95 -14.36
N ILE A 23 13.21 -15.30 -14.83
CA ILE A 23 13.14 -14.40 -15.99
C ILE A 23 12.66 -15.16 -17.23
N GLN A 24 12.96 -16.45 -17.34
CA GLN A 24 12.48 -17.29 -18.44
C GLN A 24 10.94 -17.39 -18.43
N ASP A 25 10.33 -17.62 -17.27
CA ASP A 25 8.86 -17.68 -17.14
C ASP A 25 8.21 -16.36 -17.57
N ILE A 26 8.82 -15.24 -17.20
CA ILE A 26 8.29 -13.90 -17.53
C ILE A 26 8.30 -13.69 -19.06
N VAL A 27 9.44 -13.96 -19.72
CA VAL A 27 9.58 -13.71 -21.16
C VAL A 27 8.76 -14.70 -22.00
N GLU A 28 8.65 -15.96 -21.57
CA GLU A 28 7.79 -16.96 -22.22
C GLU A 28 6.32 -16.57 -22.16
N THR A 29 5.85 -16.08 -21.01
CA THR A 29 4.46 -15.60 -20.85
C THR A 29 4.13 -14.47 -21.82
N LEU A 30 5.13 -13.68 -22.21
CA LEU A 30 4.97 -12.53 -23.13
C LEU A 30 5.32 -12.85 -24.57
N GLY A 31 5.87 -14.04 -24.85
CA GLY A 31 6.36 -14.39 -26.18
C GLY A 31 7.56 -13.53 -26.63
N VAL A 32 8.41 -13.10 -25.70
CA VAL A 32 9.60 -12.27 -25.98
C VAL A 32 10.89 -12.97 -25.55
N THR A 33 12.04 -12.38 -25.87
CA THR A 33 13.36 -12.93 -25.52
C THR A 33 13.89 -12.39 -24.19
N LYS A 34 14.86 -13.08 -23.57
CA LYS A 34 15.61 -12.54 -22.42
C LYS A 34 16.31 -11.22 -22.74
N GLY A 35 16.77 -11.02 -23.98
CA GLY A 35 17.34 -9.75 -24.41
C GLY A 35 16.35 -8.60 -24.27
N THR A 36 15.06 -8.84 -24.55
CA THR A 36 13.99 -7.84 -24.34
C THR A 36 13.83 -7.50 -22.84
N PHE A 37 13.92 -8.49 -21.96
CA PHE A 37 13.88 -8.24 -20.51
C PHE A 37 15.08 -7.41 -20.07
N TYR A 38 16.30 -7.84 -20.43
CA TYR A 38 17.53 -7.15 -20.01
C TYR A 38 17.73 -5.77 -20.62
N TYR A 39 16.98 -5.43 -21.65
CA TYR A 39 16.92 -4.06 -22.17
C TYR A 39 16.26 -3.09 -21.16
N TYR A 40 15.29 -3.57 -20.36
CA TYR A 40 14.53 -2.73 -19.41
C TYR A 40 15.01 -2.89 -17.95
N PHE A 41 15.47 -4.07 -17.56
CA PHE A 41 15.83 -4.41 -16.18
C PHE A 41 17.11 -5.23 -16.15
N SER A 42 18.07 -4.83 -15.33
CA SER A 42 19.36 -5.53 -15.19
C SER A 42 19.20 -6.88 -14.45
N SER A 43 18.13 -7.02 -13.65
CA SER A 43 17.87 -8.23 -12.87
C SER A 43 16.38 -8.36 -12.52
N LYS A 44 15.99 -9.56 -12.06
CA LYS A 44 14.64 -9.80 -11.52
C LYS A 44 14.39 -8.97 -10.25
N GLU A 45 15.43 -8.75 -9.44
CA GLU A 45 15.35 -7.92 -8.23
C GLU A 45 15.14 -6.44 -8.56
N GLU A 46 15.78 -5.92 -9.64
CA GLU A 46 15.52 -4.56 -10.09
C GLU A 46 14.09 -4.37 -10.54
N LEU A 47 13.53 -5.34 -11.26
CA LEU A 47 12.11 -5.34 -11.60
C LEU A 47 11.22 -5.35 -10.36
N LEU A 48 11.53 -6.17 -9.34
CA LEU A 48 10.77 -6.19 -8.08
C LEU A 48 10.86 -4.84 -7.37
N MET A 49 12.03 -4.22 -7.36
CA MET A 49 12.25 -2.88 -6.83
C MET A 49 11.40 -1.82 -7.53
N ASP A 50 11.36 -1.84 -8.87
CA ASP A 50 10.55 -0.91 -9.69
C ASP A 50 9.04 -1.07 -9.36
N ILE A 51 8.57 -2.32 -9.16
CA ILE A 51 7.20 -2.61 -8.72
C ILE A 51 6.92 -2.01 -7.33
N HIS A 52 7.84 -2.19 -6.38
CA HIS A 52 7.68 -1.66 -5.02
C HIS A 52 7.69 -0.14 -4.98
N LEU A 53 8.61 0.50 -5.69
CA LEU A 53 8.68 1.97 -5.76
C LEU A 53 7.44 2.55 -6.42
N SER A 54 7.02 2.02 -7.55
CA SER A 54 5.82 2.49 -8.25
C SER A 54 4.57 2.40 -7.36
N TYR A 55 4.42 1.30 -6.61
CA TYR A 55 3.29 1.10 -5.71
C TYR A 55 3.28 2.10 -4.56
N ILE A 56 4.40 2.24 -3.83
CA ILE A 56 4.47 3.14 -2.67
C ILE A 56 4.40 4.62 -3.07
N ASP A 57 5.03 5.01 -4.19
CA ASP A 57 4.97 6.37 -4.70
C ASP A 57 3.54 6.75 -5.12
N GLY A 58 2.82 5.83 -5.73
CA GLY A 58 1.41 6.03 -6.05
C GLY A 58 0.53 6.19 -4.81
N LEU A 59 0.79 5.45 -3.73
CA LEU A 59 0.08 5.61 -2.45
C LEU A 59 0.40 6.96 -1.80
N ILE A 60 1.67 7.35 -1.74
CA ILE A 60 2.10 8.63 -1.17
C ILE A 60 1.45 9.79 -1.92
N ALA A 61 1.49 9.80 -3.25
CA ALA A 61 0.92 10.87 -4.05
C ALA A 61 -0.57 11.09 -3.77
N ARG A 62 -1.35 10.00 -3.67
CA ARG A 62 -2.78 10.05 -3.35
C ARG A 62 -3.04 10.46 -1.89
N GLN A 63 -2.20 10.03 -0.96
CA GLN A 63 -2.26 10.48 0.44
C GLN A 63 -2.01 11.98 0.54
N GLU A 64 -1.01 12.50 -0.17
CA GLU A 64 -0.70 13.94 -0.19
C GLU A 64 -1.86 14.78 -0.74
N GLU A 65 -2.61 14.28 -1.72
CA GLU A 65 -3.82 14.94 -2.21
C GLU A 65 -4.88 15.09 -1.10
N ILE A 66 -5.07 14.05 -0.29
CA ILE A 66 -5.96 14.09 0.87
C ILE A 66 -5.47 15.13 1.89
N LEU A 67 -4.16 15.17 2.14
CA LEU A 67 -3.55 16.05 3.13
C LEU A 67 -3.58 17.53 2.75
N ARG A 68 -3.60 17.86 1.45
CA ARG A 68 -3.70 19.25 0.95
C ARG A 68 -4.99 19.95 1.35
N ASP A 69 -6.06 19.22 1.65
CA ASP A 69 -7.29 19.79 2.16
C ASP A 69 -7.11 20.23 3.63
N SER A 70 -6.63 21.46 3.81
CA SER A 70 -6.39 22.03 5.15
C SER A 70 -7.68 22.31 5.94
N SER A 71 -8.83 22.32 5.27
CA SER A 71 -10.14 22.55 5.90
C SER A 71 -10.78 21.25 6.41
N ALA A 72 -10.31 20.10 5.97
CA ALA A 72 -10.85 18.82 6.39
C ALA A 72 -10.41 18.46 7.81
N ALA A 73 -11.38 18.04 8.63
CA ALA A 73 -11.15 17.48 9.95
C ALA A 73 -10.22 16.26 9.92
N ALA A 74 -9.52 15.99 11.03
CA ALA A 74 -8.64 14.83 11.13
C ALA A 74 -9.42 13.51 10.92
N SER A 75 -10.61 13.40 11.48
CA SER A 75 -11.52 12.27 11.28
C SER A 75 -11.84 12.02 9.79
N THR A 76 -12.06 13.08 9.03
CA THR A 76 -12.32 13.01 7.58
C THR A 76 -11.07 12.55 6.81
N LYS A 77 -9.90 13.05 7.18
CA LYS A 77 -8.63 12.62 6.56
C LYS A 77 -8.32 11.15 6.86
N ILE A 78 -8.52 10.71 8.10
CA ILE A 78 -8.40 9.31 8.51
C ILE A 78 -9.31 8.42 7.66
N HIS A 79 -10.59 8.80 7.53
CA HIS A 79 -11.54 8.07 6.69
C HIS A 79 -11.04 7.96 5.25
N ARG A 80 -10.68 9.08 4.62
CA ARG A 80 -10.21 9.10 3.22
C ARG A 80 -8.95 8.25 3.02
N ILE A 81 -8.02 8.21 3.99
CA ILE A 81 -6.80 7.38 3.90
C ILE A 81 -7.13 5.89 4.07
N ILE A 82 -8.03 5.52 4.98
CA ILE A 82 -8.50 4.13 5.12
C ILE A 82 -9.17 3.68 3.82
N SER A 83 -10.09 4.49 3.29
CA SER A 83 -10.77 4.20 2.01
C SER A 83 -9.79 4.09 0.86
N LEU A 84 -8.78 4.97 0.78
CA LEU A 84 -7.69 4.88 -0.21
C LEU A 84 -6.99 3.52 -0.17
N LEU A 85 -6.62 3.05 1.02
CA LEU A 85 -5.90 1.78 1.18
C LEU A 85 -6.75 0.57 0.78
N ILE A 86 -8.03 0.56 1.13
CA ILE A 86 -8.94 -0.55 0.81
C ILE A 86 -9.28 -0.54 -0.68
N HIS A 87 -9.56 0.64 -1.25
CA HIS A 87 -9.77 0.82 -2.69
C HIS A 87 -8.56 0.37 -3.51
N ASP A 88 -7.35 0.68 -3.05
CA ASP A 88 -6.12 0.27 -3.73
C ASP A 88 -5.99 -1.26 -3.77
N ILE A 89 -6.39 -1.95 -2.71
CA ILE A 89 -6.43 -3.42 -2.68
C ILE A 89 -7.46 -3.95 -3.68
N GLN A 90 -8.59 -3.29 -3.88
CA GLN A 90 -9.57 -3.67 -4.90
C GLN A 90 -9.02 -3.48 -6.32
N CYS A 91 -8.42 -2.34 -6.61
CA CYS A 91 -7.96 -1.97 -7.94
C CYS A 91 -6.60 -2.58 -8.31
N GLN A 92 -5.70 -2.72 -7.34
CA GLN A 92 -4.33 -3.15 -7.51
C GLN A 92 -3.94 -4.32 -6.59
N GLY A 93 -4.91 -5.18 -6.22
CA GLY A 93 -4.71 -6.23 -5.23
C GLY A 93 -3.52 -7.15 -5.48
N GLN A 94 -3.18 -7.42 -6.74
CA GLN A 94 -1.98 -8.20 -7.09
C GLN A 94 -0.69 -7.45 -6.74
N SER A 95 -0.63 -6.15 -7.06
CA SER A 95 0.52 -5.29 -6.72
C SER A 95 0.65 -5.13 -5.20
N ALA A 96 -0.47 -4.94 -4.48
CA ALA A 96 -0.50 -4.87 -3.03
C ALA A 96 0.04 -6.16 -2.40
N LYS A 97 -0.42 -7.33 -2.86
CA LYS A 97 0.09 -8.63 -2.39
C LYS A 97 1.59 -8.79 -2.61
N VAL A 98 2.09 -8.45 -3.80
CA VAL A 98 3.53 -8.47 -4.11
C VAL A 98 4.28 -7.52 -3.17
N PHE A 99 3.79 -6.28 -3.02
CA PHE A 99 4.40 -5.28 -2.16
C PHE A 99 4.54 -5.74 -0.70
N PHE A 100 3.50 -6.33 -0.12
CA PHE A 100 3.54 -6.76 1.29
C PHE A 100 4.27 -8.09 1.51
N ARG A 101 4.22 -9.02 0.56
CA ARG A 101 4.77 -10.36 0.71
C ARG A 101 6.22 -10.49 0.32
N GLU A 102 6.63 -9.82 -0.76
CA GLU A 102 7.92 -10.06 -1.40
C GLU A 102 9.02 -9.08 -0.97
N MET A 103 8.74 -8.18 -0.03
CA MET A 103 9.75 -7.24 0.48
C MET A 103 11.01 -7.94 1.02
N LYS A 104 10.86 -9.11 1.63
CA LYS A 104 11.98 -9.90 2.16
C LYS A 104 12.93 -10.44 1.08
N ALA A 105 12.52 -10.40 -0.17
CA ALA A 105 13.33 -10.84 -1.31
C ALA A 105 14.28 -9.76 -1.85
N LEU A 106 14.19 -8.54 -1.31
CA LEU A 106 15.04 -7.41 -1.67
C LEU A 106 16.28 -7.35 -0.78
N SER A 107 17.42 -7.00 -1.39
CA SER A 107 18.66 -6.73 -0.68
C SER A 107 18.55 -5.49 0.23
N GLU A 108 19.46 -5.36 1.20
CA GLU A 108 19.51 -4.21 2.12
C GLU A 108 19.63 -2.87 1.37
N ASP A 109 20.44 -2.84 0.30
CA ASP A 109 20.58 -1.65 -0.56
C ASP A 109 19.24 -1.23 -1.17
N LYS A 110 18.46 -2.19 -1.68
CA LYS A 110 17.13 -1.93 -2.23
C LYS A 110 16.14 -1.51 -1.14
N LEU A 111 16.16 -2.19 0.01
CA LEU A 111 15.31 -1.84 1.14
C LEU A 111 15.58 -0.43 1.66
N SER A 112 16.83 0.04 1.64
CA SER A 112 17.20 1.40 2.06
C SER A 112 16.49 2.51 1.25
N GLN A 113 15.99 2.20 0.06
CA GLN A 113 15.25 3.14 -0.78
C GLN A 113 13.73 3.06 -0.58
N ILE A 114 13.20 1.89 -0.19
CA ILE A 114 11.76 1.67 -0.01
C ILE A 114 11.31 2.02 1.41
N VAL A 115 12.09 1.63 2.43
CA VAL A 115 11.73 1.81 3.84
C VAL A 115 11.44 3.28 4.17
N PRO A 116 12.27 4.28 3.76
CA PRO A 116 11.97 5.69 4.01
C PRO A 116 10.63 6.16 3.41
N LYS A 117 10.23 5.63 2.25
CA LYS A 117 8.95 5.95 1.62
C LYS A 117 7.76 5.37 2.40
N ARG A 118 7.89 4.13 2.89
CA ARG A 118 6.89 3.53 3.78
C ARG A 118 6.76 4.31 5.09
N ASP A 119 7.90 4.74 5.63
CA ASP A 119 7.93 5.58 6.83
C ASP A 119 7.29 6.94 6.56
N LEU A 120 7.53 7.56 5.41
CA LEU A 120 6.86 8.80 5.02
C LEU A 120 5.34 8.65 5.02
N PHE A 121 4.81 7.60 4.37
CA PHE A 121 3.37 7.33 4.37
C PHE A 121 2.81 7.19 5.80
N ARG A 122 3.51 6.44 6.66
CA ARG A 122 3.15 6.24 8.07
C ARG A 122 3.21 7.55 8.86
N LEU A 123 4.30 8.32 8.72
CA LEU A 123 4.50 9.59 9.43
C LEU A 123 3.46 10.64 9.02
N ASN A 124 3.09 10.69 7.76
CA ASN A 124 1.99 11.53 7.28
C ASN A 124 0.67 11.18 7.99
N MET A 125 0.37 9.89 8.15
CA MET A 125 -0.82 9.46 8.89
C MET A 125 -0.72 9.79 10.38
N GLU A 126 0.45 9.61 10.98
CA GLU A 126 0.71 9.96 12.38
C GLU A 126 0.52 11.45 12.63
N GLN A 127 0.91 12.31 11.67
CA GLN A 127 0.67 13.75 11.78
C GLN A 127 -0.83 14.07 11.77
N VAL A 128 -1.63 13.41 10.93
CA VAL A 128 -3.10 13.59 10.96
C VAL A 128 -3.69 13.24 12.33
N VAL A 129 -3.20 12.17 12.96
CA VAL A 129 -3.64 11.78 14.31
C VAL A 129 -3.22 12.82 15.35
N LYS A 130 -1.98 13.33 15.28
CA LYS A 130 -1.50 14.41 16.16
C LYS A 130 -2.35 15.66 16.04
N ASP A 131 -2.58 16.12 14.81
CA ASP A 131 -3.41 17.30 14.54
C ASP A 131 -4.82 17.11 15.13
N GLY A 132 -5.41 15.91 14.99
CA GLY A 132 -6.72 15.59 15.55
C GLY A 132 -6.75 15.61 17.08
N ILE A 133 -5.69 15.20 17.75
CA ILE A 133 -5.55 15.30 19.22
C ILE A 133 -5.40 16.76 19.63
N GLU A 134 -4.53 17.52 18.98
CA GLU A 134 -4.28 18.93 19.29
C GLU A 134 -5.53 19.80 19.07
N ASN A 135 -6.34 19.48 18.06
CA ASN A 135 -7.58 20.18 17.76
C ASN A 135 -8.78 19.70 18.61
N GLY A 136 -8.60 18.71 19.47
CA GLY A 136 -9.66 18.17 20.33
C GLY A 136 -10.69 17.27 19.63
N GLU A 137 -10.40 16.81 18.42
CA GLU A 137 -11.23 15.83 17.69
C GLU A 137 -11.01 14.40 18.20
N LEU A 138 -9.78 14.09 18.60
CA LEU A 138 -9.37 12.79 19.12
C LEU A 138 -8.98 12.91 20.60
N ARG A 139 -9.13 11.83 21.33
CA ARG A 139 -8.85 11.78 22.77
C ARG A 139 -7.39 12.10 23.09
N PRO A 140 -7.12 12.98 24.08
CA PRO A 140 -5.78 13.50 24.34
C PRO A 140 -4.82 12.49 24.96
N GLU A 141 -5.32 11.39 25.55
CA GLU A 141 -4.51 10.34 26.15
C GLU A 141 -3.96 9.31 25.13
N LEU A 142 -4.34 9.43 23.85
CA LEU A 142 -3.90 8.50 22.80
C LEU A 142 -2.44 8.77 22.40
N ASP A 143 -1.69 7.70 22.19
CA ASP A 143 -0.38 7.77 21.53
C ASP A 143 -0.57 7.76 20.01
N PRO A 144 -0.16 8.84 19.28
CA PRO A 144 -0.37 8.94 17.83
C PRO A 144 0.27 7.81 17.04
N ALA A 145 1.45 7.34 17.44
CA ALA A 145 2.14 6.26 16.73
C ALA A 145 1.37 4.94 16.88
N ILE A 146 0.89 4.64 18.08
CA ILE A 146 0.11 3.41 18.34
C ILE A 146 -1.21 3.42 17.58
N VAL A 147 -1.93 4.57 17.57
CA VAL A 147 -3.16 4.73 16.78
C VAL A 147 -2.86 4.53 15.29
N THR A 148 -1.80 5.13 14.78
CA THR A 148 -1.37 4.99 13.40
C THR A 148 -1.05 3.52 13.03
N PHE A 149 -0.31 2.81 13.86
CA PHE A 149 -0.05 1.39 13.64
C PHE A 149 -1.32 0.55 13.67
N GLY A 150 -2.28 0.88 14.54
CA GLY A 150 -3.60 0.23 14.58
C GLY A 150 -4.36 0.44 13.26
N ILE A 151 -4.44 1.68 12.78
CA ILE A 151 -5.11 2.02 11.52
C ILE A 151 -4.47 1.28 10.34
N LEU A 152 -3.15 1.42 10.19
CA LEU A 152 -2.42 0.82 9.08
C LEU A 152 -2.41 -0.71 9.14
N GLY A 153 -2.31 -1.28 10.34
CA GLY A 153 -2.39 -2.73 10.54
C GLY A 153 -3.73 -3.30 10.09
N MET A 154 -4.82 -2.65 10.46
CA MET A 154 -6.18 -3.05 10.09
C MET A 154 -6.41 -2.91 8.57
N ALA A 155 -6.12 -1.74 8.01
CA ALA A 155 -6.35 -1.47 6.60
C ALA A 155 -5.44 -2.30 5.69
N ASN A 156 -4.15 -2.37 5.99
CA ASN A 156 -3.21 -3.13 5.18
C ASN A 156 -3.49 -4.64 5.20
N TRP A 157 -3.97 -5.21 6.32
CA TRP A 157 -4.28 -6.64 6.40
C TRP A 157 -5.37 -7.07 5.44
N CYS A 158 -6.17 -6.13 4.92
CA CYS A 158 -7.21 -6.40 3.92
C CYS A 158 -6.67 -7.10 2.67
N TYR A 159 -5.39 -6.90 2.29
CA TYR A 159 -4.82 -7.62 1.14
C TYR A 159 -4.85 -9.15 1.27
N GLN A 160 -5.00 -9.67 2.49
CA GLN A 160 -5.06 -11.11 2.75
C GLN A 160 -6.45 -11.72 2.56
N TRP A 161 -7.49 -10.99 2.94
CA TRP A 161 -8.83 -11.56 3.05
C TRP A 161 -9.90 -10.84 2.23
N PHE A 162 -9.71 -9.56 1.91
CA PHE A 162 -10.70 -8.82 1.13
C PHE A 162 -10.77 -9.37 -0.30
N GLN A 163 -11.98 -9.68 -0.75
CA GLN A 163 -12.25 -10.22 -2.08
C GLN A 163 -13.14 -9.25 -2.83
N PRO A 164 -12.63 -8.59 -3.90
CA PRO A 164 -13.43 -7.80 -4.81
C PRO A 164 -14.61 -8.61 -5.37
N GLY A 165 -15.82 -8.04 -5.31
CA GLY A 165 -17.06 -8.75 -5.72
C GLY A 165 -17.58 -9.76 -4.70
N GLY A 166 -17.03 -9.81 -3.50
CA GLY A 166 -17.52 -10.60 -2.38
C GLY A 166 -18.78 -10.01 -1.74
N ARG A 167 -19.12 -10.47 -0.52
CA ARG A 167 -20.32 -10.05 0.23
C ARG A 167 -20.29 -8.56 0.64
N LEU A 168 -19.11 -8.02 0.89
CA LEU A 168 -18.90 -6.62 1.31
C LEU A 168 -18.17 -5.87 0.20
N THR A 169 -18.60 -4.65 -0.06
CA THR A 169 -17.91 -3.72 -0.94
C THR A 169 -16.70 -3.09 -0.24
N GLU A 170 -15.85 -2.39 -0.97
CA GLU A 170 -14.76 -1.60 -0.38
C GLU A 170 -15.27 -0.49 0.52
N GLU A 171 -16.39 0.13 0.12
CA GLU A 171 -17.07 1.15 0.91
C GLU A 171 -17.60 0.58 2.22
N ASP A 172 -18.30 -0.58 2.19
CA ASP A 172 -18.79 -1.24 3.41
C ASP A 172 -17.66 -1.50 4.41
N VAL A 173 -16.53 -2.03 3.93
CA VAL A 173 -15.37 -2.35 4.78
C VAL A 173 -14.74 -1.07 5.33
N SER A 174 -14.59 -0.04 4.49
CA SER A 174 -14.03 1.24 4.90
C SER A 174 -14.88 1.91 5.98
N GLU A 175 -16.21 1.98 5.78
CA GLU A 175 -17.14 2.56 6.73
C GLU A 175 -17.13 1.82 8.06
N MET A 176 -17.18 0.48 8.05
CA MET A 176 -17.11 -0.33 9.27
C MET A 176 -15.80 -0.12 10.03
N PHE A 177 -14.66 -0.03 9.34
CA PHE A 177 -13.39 0.22 9.98
C PHE A 177 -13.29 1.61 10.57
N VAL A 178 -13.79 2.61 9.85
CA VAL A 178 -13.84 4.00 10.33
C VAL A 178 -14.75 4.14 11.53
N ASP A 179 -15.96 3.56 11.49
CA ASP A 179 -16.89 3.59 12.63
C ASP A 179 -16.27 2.92 13.86
N MET A 180 -15.73 1.70 13.72
CA MET A 180 -15.08 0.97 14.81
C MET A 180 -13.89 1.75 15.40
N LEU A 181 -13.10 2.41 14.56
CA LEU A 181 -11.96 3.20 14.99
C LEU A 181 -12.40 4.49 15.68
N LEU A 182 -13.23 5.31 15.02
CA LEU A 182 -13.58 6.63 15.52
C LEU A 182 -14.45 6.56 16.77
N THR A 183 -15.34 5.57 16.92
CA THR A 183 -16.06 5.34 18.19
C THR A 183 -15.14 5.00 19.35
N GLY A 184 -13.95 4.42 19.07
CA GLY A 184 -12.92 4.11 20.06
C GLY A 184 -11.98 5.27 20.39
N ILE A 185 -11.73 6.20 19.48
CA ILE A 185 -10.69 7.23 19.62
C ILE A 185 -11.21 8.67 19.63
N ALA A 186 -12.45 8.94 19.18
CA ALA A 186 -13.03 10.26 19.21
C ALA A 186 -13.36 10.72 20.63
N VAL A 187 -13.34 12.04 20.85
CA VAL A 187 -13.88 12.64 22.08
C VAL A 187 -15.39 12.43 22.10
N LYS A 188 -15.92 12.00 23.25
CA LYS A 188 -17.37 11.80 23.46
C LYS A 188 -18.05 13.10 23.78
#